data_d5aedbe180ab6216767d0e5ab88d73f8
#
_entry.id   d5aedbe180ab6216767d0e5ab88d73f8
#
_cell.length_a   1.000
_cell.length_b   1.000
_cell.length_c   1.000
_cell.angle_alpha   90.00
_cell.angle_beta   90.00
_cell.angle_gamma   90.00
#
_symmetry.space_group_name_H-M   'P 1'
#
loop_
_entity.id
_entity.type
_entity.pdbx_description
1 polymer ?
#
loop_
_entity_poly.entity_id
_entity_poly.type
_entity_poly.pdbx_seq_one_letter_code
_entity_poly.pdbx_strand_id
1 'polypeptide(L)'
;MQISSFTRQLVNSSTYLLVYLSTRQLVNSSKTTIMINKKELRKEVRLLKKQYSDEQLKELSYSTIRKLLELSYVKEAKTIVLYCSLPDEVYTLDAIHALKDMGKKILLPAVTSETEMELREYNNDNDLRIGYFNILEPCGKPFFNYEEIDVAIIPGMGFDKTGNRLGRGKGYYDRFLSKAKDARKIGICFPFQLFEHIPTDIHDIKMDMVLS
;
A
#
# COMPACT_ATOMS: atom_id res chain seq x y z
N MET A 1 -35.34 -4.21 -23.94
CA MET A 1 -33.95 -3.75 -24.04
C MET A 1 -33.36 -3.77 -22.65
N GLN A 2 -32.71 -4.88 -22.25
CA GLN A 2 -32.16 -5.06 -20.91
C GLN A 2 -30.77 -4.38 -20.88
N ILE A 3 -30.65 -3.29 -20.13
CA ILE A 3 -29.34 -2.73 -19.79
C ILE A 3 -28.68 -3.72 -18.84
N SER A 4 -27.50 -4.23 -19.21
CA SER A 4 -26.80 -5.29 -18.47
C SER A 4 -26.52 -4.85 -17.02
N SER A 5 -26.52 -5.81 -16.08
CA SER A 5 -26.21 -5.58 -14.67
C SER A 5 -24.88 -4.85 -14.47
N PHE A 6 -23.94 -5.05 -15.39
CA PHE A 6 -22.63 -4.41 -15.44
C PHE A 6 -22.70 -2.89 -15.63
N THR A 7 -23.58 -2.41 -16.52
CA THR A 7 -23.77 -0.97 -16.77
C THR A 7 -24.43 -0.26 -15.58
N ARG A 8 -25.32 -0.95 -14.86
CA ARG A 8 -25.92 -0.42 -13.61
C ARG A 8 -24.90 -0.30 -12.48
N GLN A 9 -23.96 -1.23 -12.38
CA GLN A 9 -22.92 -1.24 -11.35
C GLN A 9 -21.88 -0.12 -11.57
N LEU A 10 -21.51 0.15 -12.84
CA LEU A 10 -20.63 1.26 -13.22
C LEU A 10 -21.28 2.63 -12.97
N VAL A 11 -22.58 2.79 -13.23
CA VAL A 11 -23.33 4.03 -12.97
C VAL A 11 -23.40 4.30 -11.47
N ASN A 12 -23.64 3.28 -10.63
CA ASN A 12 -23.65 3.43 -9.17
C ASN A 12 -22.28 3.81 -8.62
N SER A 13 -21.21 3.17 -9.08
CA SER A 13 -19.83 3.48 -8.67
C SER A 13 -19.44 4.93 -9.02
N SER A 14 -19.77 5.38 -10.23
CA SER A 14 -19.48 6.73 -10.68
C SER A 14 -20.31 7.79 -9.93
N THR A 15 -21.57 7.49 -9.62
CA THR A 15 -22.47 8.39 -8.86
C THR A 15 -22.02 8.51 -7.40
N TYR A 16 -21.59 7.42 -6.76
CA TYR A 16 -21.04 7.45 -5.41
C TYR A 16 -19.72 8.23 -5.34
N LEU A 17 -18.85 8.07 -6.33
CA LEU A 17 -17.60 8.83 -6.41
C LEU A 17 -17.89 10.35 -6.57
N LEU A 18 -18.86 10.72 -7.38
CA LEU A 18 -19.30 12.11 -7.56
C LEU A 18 -19.93 12.69 -6.29
N VAL A 19 -20.76 11.94 -5.58
CA VAL A 19 -21.34 12.35 -4.30
C VAL A 19 -20.26 12.47 -3.23
N TYR A 20 -19.33 11.54 -3.18
CA TYR A 20 -18.17 11.60 -2.26
C TYR A 20 -17.28 12.81 -2.54
N LEU A 21 -16.96 13.09 -3.80
CA LEU A 21 -16.19 14.26 -4.20
C LEU A 21 -16.94 15.56 -3.90
N SER A 22 -18.26 15.61 -4.12
CA SER A 22 -19.08 16.78 -3.83
C SER A 22 -19.24 17.05 -2.33
N THR A 23 -19.44 16.02 -1.51
CA THR A 23 -19.47 16.16 -0.05
C THR A 23 -18.12 16.57 0.52
N ARG A 24 -17.01 16.06 -0.04
CA ARG A 24 -15.66 16.48 0.35
C ARG A 24 -15.37 17.94 -0.05
N GLN A 25 -15.87 18.42 -1.20
CA GLN A 25 -15.80 19.83 -1.59
C GLN A 25 -16.64 20.73 -0.68
N LEU A 26 -17.83 20.30 -0.24
CA LEU A 26 -18.69 21.04 0.68
C LEU A 26 -18.09 21.16 2.09
N VAL A 27 -17.40 20.13 2.58
CA VAL A 27 -16.67 20.17 3.87
C VAL A 27 -15.46 21.10 3.77
N ASN A 28 -14.80 21.20 2.62
CA ASN A 28 -13.67 22.12 2.40
C ASN A 28 -14.11 23.59 2.20
N SER A 29 -15.37 23.85 1.84
CA SER A 29 -15.87 25.22 1.65
C SER A 29 -16.28 25.93 2.94
N SER A 30 -16.50 25.19 4.04
CA SER A 30 -16.68 25.77 5.36
C SER A 30 -15.30 26.02 5.99
N LYS A 31 -14.94 27.27 6.21
CA LYS A 31 -13.66 27.78 6.77
C LYS A 31 -13.32 27.33 8.20
N THR A 32 -13.80 26.19 8.64
CA THR A 32 -13.36 25.54 9.89
C THR A 32 -12.46 24.37 9.48
N THR A 33 -11.16 24.59 9.42
CA THR A 33 -10.16 23.53 9.27
C THR A 33 -10.25 22.64 10.50
N ILE A 34 -11.14 21.67 10.48
CA ILE A 34 -11.13 20.58 11.45
C ILE A 34 -9.82 19.85 11.18
N MET A 35 -8.87 19.96 12.09
CA MET A 35 -7.62 19.20 12.04
C MET A 35 -7.97 17.72 12.22
N ILE A 36 -8.24 17.05 11.09
CA ILE A 36 -8.52 15.61 11.06
C ILE A 36 -7.25 14.90 11.53
N ASN A 37 -7.32 14.16 12.62
CA ASN A 37 -6.16 13.43 13.13
C ASN A 37 -6.01 12.06 12.44
N LYS A 38 -4.81 11.45 12.56
CA LYS A 38 -4.51 10.13 11.96
C LYS A 38 -5.51 9.03 12.37
N LYS A 39 -6.09 9.08 13.56
CA LYS A 39 -7.05 8.09 14.06
C LYS A 39 -8.39 8.17 13.30
N GLU A 40 -8.84 9.37 13.03
CA GLU A 40 -10.07 9.62 12.28
C GLU A 40 -9.90 9.23 10.79
N LEU A 41 -8.78 9.60 10.17
CA LEU A 41 -8.47 9.15 8.80
C LEU A 41 -8.46 7.62 8.68
N ARG A 42 -7.88 6.91 9.67
CA ARG A 42 -7.91 5.43 9.67
C ARG A 42 -9.33 4.88 9.74
N LYS A 43 -10.25 5.54 10.49
CA LYS A 43 -11.66 5.14 10.53
C LYS A 43 -12.34 5.35 9.17
N GLU A 44 -12.10 6.49 8.55
CA GLU A 44 -12.61 6.82 7.22
C GLU A 44 -12.19 5.78 6.18
N VAL A 45 -10.90 5.47 6.11
CA VAL A 45 -10.38 4.44 5.18
C VAL A 45 -11.05 3.07 5.40
N ARG A 46 -11.25 2.65 6.66
CA ARG A 46 -11.92 1.38 6.94
C ARG A 46 -13.37 1.38 6.46
N LEU A 47 -14.06 2.51 6.53
CA LEU A 47 -15.44 2.63 6.03
C LEU A 47 -15.47 2.63 4.49
N LEU A 48 -14.52 3.31 3.84
CA LEU A 48 -14.38 3.29 2.40
C LEU A 48 -14.10 1.89 1.86
N LYS A 49 -13.16 1.17 2.47
CA LYS A 49 -12.82 -0.21 2.08
C LYS A 49 -14.03 -1.15 2.10
N LYS A 50 -14.93 -1.01 3.09
CA LYS A 50 -16.15 -1.82 3.20
C LYS A 50 -17.16 -1.63 2.06
N GLN A 51 -16.99 -0.60 1.24
CA GLN A 51 -17.86 -0.32 0.08
C GLN A 51 -17.46 -1.11 -1.17
N TYR A 52 -16.32 -1.80 -1.14
CA TYR A 52 -15.78 -2.58 -2.24
C TYR A 52 -15.82 -4.07 -1.91
N SER A 53 -16.18 -4.90 -2.88
CA SER A 53 -16.02 -6.34 -2.78
C SER A 53 -14.55 -6.74 -2.96
N ASP A 54 -14.21 -7.97 -2.56
CA ASP A 54 -12.86 -8.52 -2.73
C ASP A 54 -12.45 -8.55 -4.22
N GLU A 55 -13.39 -8.85 -5.13
CA GLU A 55 -13.15 -8.84 -6.57
C GLU A 55 -12.83 -7.43 -7.07
N GLN A 56 -13.55 -6.41 -6.59
CA GLN A 56 -13.29 -5.01 -6.95
C GLN A 56 -11.93 -4.53 -6.44
N LEU A 57 -11.56 -4.88 -5.21
CA LEU A 57 -10.23 -4.56 -4.67
C LEU A 57 -9.13 -5.27 -5.45
N LYS A 58 -9.37 -6.50 -5.89
CA LYS A 58 -8.42 -7.25 -6.73
C LYS A 58 -8.23 -6.60 -8.09
N GLU A 59 -9.31 -6.16 -8.74
CA GLU A 59 -9.23 -5.45 -10.03
C GLU A 59 -8.46 -4.12 -9.91
N LEU A 60 -8.74 -3.33 -8.87
CA LEU A 60 -7.97 -2.12 -8.57
C LEU A 60 -6.49 -2.41 -8.31
N SER A 61 -6.19 -3.53 -7.66
CA SER A 61 -4.82 -3.98 -7.42
C SER A 61 -4.07 -4.22 -8.72
N TYR A 62 -4.68 -4.89 -9.71
CA TYR A 62 -4.05 -5.16 -11.02
C TYR A 62 -3.65 -3.86 -11.72
N SER A 63 -4.49 -2.84 -11.69
CA SER A 63 -4.17 -1.54 -12.29
C SER A 63 -2.93 -0.91 -11.64
N THR A 64 -2.88 -0.89 -10.31
CA THR A 64 -1.76 -0.32 -9.55
C THR A 64 -0.47 -1.13 -9.75
N ILE A 65 -0.54 -2.46 -9.71
CA ILE A 65 0.62 -3.35 -9.91
C ILE A 65 1.16 -3.22 -11.33
N ARG A 66 0.31 -3.12 -12.35
CA ARG A 66 0.78 -2.91 -13.74
C ARG A 66 1.58 -1.63 -13.85
N LYS A 67 1.09 -0.50 -13.30
CA LYS A 67 1.83 0.76 -13.27
C LYS A 67 3.18 0.61 -12.55
N LEU A 68 3.22 -0.12 -11.44
CA LEU A 68 4.43 -0.38 -10.66
C LEU A 68 5.49 -1.11 -11.51
N LEU A 69 5.10 -2.19 -12.18
CA LEU A 69 6.01 -3.03 -12.99
C LEU A 69 6.52 -2.30 -14.25
N GLU A 70 5.84 -1.26 -14.71
CA GLU A 70 6.26 -0.44 -15.85
C GLU A 70 7.33 0.61 -15.50
N LEU A 71 7.54 0.92 -14.22
CA LEU A 71 8.52 1.92 -13.79
C LEU A 71 9.96 1.49 -14.12
N SER A 72 10.74 2.39 -14.75
CA SER A 72 12.11 2.10 -15.16
C SER A 72 12.99 1.68 -13.98
N TYR A 73 12.94 2.40 -12.88
CA TYR A 73 13.73 2.08 -11.68
C TYR A 73 13.30 0.78 -10.97
N VAL A 74 12.05 0.32 -11.14
CA VAL A 74 11.64 -1.03 -10.68
C VAL A 74 12.21 -2.09 -11.61
N LYS A 75 12.24 -1.83 -12.93
CA LYS A 75 12.86 -2.73 -13.91
C LYS A 75 14.38 -2.85 -13.73
N GLU A 76 15.04 -1.77 -13.36
CA GLU A 76 16.49 -1.69 -13.15
C GLU A 76 16.93 -2.22 -11.77
N ALA A 77 16.07 -2.12 -10.76
CA ALA A 77 16.35 -2.55 -9.40
C ALA A 77 16.78 -4.03 -9.34
N LYS A 78 17.75 -4.35 -8.50
CA LYS A 78 18.22 -5.71 -8.21
C LYS A 78 17.58 -6.27 -6.96
N THR A 79 17.46 -5.44 -5.91
CA THR A 79 16.91 -5.82 -4.61
C THR A 79 15.67 -4.98 -4.32
N ILE A 80 14.52 -5.64 -4.17
CA ILE A 80 13.23 -4.99 -3.99
C ILE A 80 12.57 -5.51 -2.72
N VAL A 81 12.14 -4.61 -1.85
CA VAL A 81 11.25 -4.91 -0.73
C VAL A 81 9.81 -4.78 -1.21
N LEU A 82 9.00 -5.82 -0.98
CA LEU A 82 7.54 -5.81 -1.08
C LEU A 82 6.93 -6.22 0.26
N TYR A 83 5.65 -6.53 0.26
CA TYR A 83 4.93 -7.06 1.43
C TYR A 83 3.92 -8.12 0.99
N CYS A 84 3.64 -9.10 1.85
CA CYS A 84 2.50 -9.98 1.67
C CYS A 84 1.24 -9.20 2.05
N SER A 85 0.38 -8.94 1.07
CA SER A 85 -0.79 -8.08 1.26
C SER A 85 -1.83 -8.71 2.18
N LEU A 86 -2.41 -7.90 3.06
CA LEU A 86 -3.64 -8.22 3.75
C LEU A 86 -4.81 -8.22 2.75
N PRO A 87 -5.95 -8.86 3.07
CA PRO A 87 -7.12 -8.87 2.19
C PRO A 87 -7.62 -7.47 1.81
N ASP A 88 -7.39 -6.48 2.68
CA ASP A 88 -7.81 -5.09 2.51
C ASP A 88 -6.70 -4.17 1.97
N GLU A 89 -5.64 -4.72 1.40
CA GLU A 89 -4.50 -3.99 0.80
C GLU A 89 -4.38 -4.30 -0.70
N VAL A 90 -3.60 -3.47 -1.41
CA VAL A 90 -3.26 -3.77 -2.81
C VAL A 90 -2.58 -5.12 -2.86
N TYR A 91 -3.16 -6.05 -3.63
CA TYR A 91 -2.69 -7.42 -3.75
C TYR A 91 -1.33 -7.48 -4.44
N THR A 92 -0.33 -8.03 -3.76
CA THR A 92 1.07 -7.96 -4.19
C THR A 92 1.70 -9.29 -4.59
N LEU A 93 1.05 -10.42 -4.34
CA LEU A 93 1.66 -11.73 -4.57
C LEU A 93 2.03 -11.95 -6.05
N ASP A 94 1.16 -11.53 -6.98
CA ASP A 94 1.46 -11.63 -8.41
C ASP A 94 2.68 -10.76 -8.82
N ALA A 95 2.84 -9.59 -8.18
CA ALA A 95 4.02 -8.74 -8.38
C ALA A 95 5.29 -9.37 -7.80
N ILE A 96 5.19 -10.03 -6.65
CA ILE A 96 6.29 -10.77 -6.04
C ILE A 96 6.79 -11.85 -7.00
N HIS A 97 5.88 -12.67 -7.54
CA HIS A 97 6.22 -13.71 -8.52
C HIS A 97 6.84 -13.12 -9.79
N ALA A 98 6.19 -12.12 -10.40
CA ALA A 98 6.67 -11.50 -11.64
C ALA A 98 8.08 -10.91 -11.48
N LEU A 99 8.35 -10.19 -10.39
CA LEU A 99 9.66 -9.61 -10.12
C LEU A 99 10.71 -10.69 -9.82
N LYS A 100 10.32 -11.77 -9.14
CA LYS A 100 11.19 -12.92 -8.91
C LYS A 100 11.58 -13.60 -10.22
N ASP A 101 10.62 -13.81 -11.12
CA ASP A 101 10.85 -14.39 -12.45
C ASP A 101 11.76 -13.52 -13.32
N MET A 102 11.74 -12.19 -13.09
CA MET A 102 12.70 -11.25 -13.68
C MET A 102 14.11 -11.33 -13.06
N GLY A 103 14.36 -12.26 -12.13
CA GLY A 103 15.66 -12.45 -11.47
C GLY A 103 15.95 -11.46 -10.35
N LYS A 104 14.96 -10.74 -9.82
CA LYS A 104 15.14 -9.80 -8.72
C LYS A 104 15.32 -10.53 -7.39
N LYS A 105 16.13 -9.95 -6.48
CA LYS A 105 16.15 -10.34 -5.08
C LYS A 105 14.93 -9.72 -4.40
N ILE A 106 14.02 -10.56 -3.91
CA ILE A 106 12.81 -10.13 -3.24
C ILE A 106 12.96 -10.28 -1.73
N LEU A 107 12.63 -9.23 -1.02
CA LEU A 107 12.64 -9.17 0.44
C LEU A 107 11.23 -8.87 0.94
N LEU A 108 10.79 -9.63 1.93
CA LEU A 108 9.47 -9.48 2.55
C LEU A 108 9.61 -9.23 4.05
N PRO A 109 8.78 -8.36 4.64
CA PRO A 109 8.81 -8.09 6.07
C PRO A 109 8.15 -9.22 6.87
N ALA A 110 8.79 -9.60 7.97
CA ALA A 110 8.24 -10.45 9.01
C ALA A 110 8.19 -9.68 10.33
N VAL A 111 7.04 -9.67 10.99
CA VAL A 111 6.89 -9.06 12.31
C VAL A 111 7.49 -9.99 13.36
N THR A 112 8.49 -9.52 14.09
CA THR A 112 9.21 -10.31 15.10
C THR A 112 8.80 -9.98 16.53
N SER A 113 8.23 -8.79 16.75
CA SER A 113 7.70 -8.36 18.04
C SER A 113 6.59 -7.29 17.86
N GLU A 114 6.08 -6.75 18.95
CA GLU A 114 5.12 -5.64 18.89
C GLU A 114 5.65 -4.35 18.24
N THR A 115 6.97 -4.19 18.22
CA THR A 115 7.64 -2.99 17.73
C THR A 115 8.63 -3.25 16.61
N GLU A 116 9.05 -4.49 16.39
CA GLU A 116 10.09 -4.82 15.44
C GLU A 116 9.58 -5.66 14.28
N MET A 117 10.13 -5.39 13.11
CA MET A 117 10.04 -6.24 11.93
C MET A 117 11.42 -6.41 11.31
N GLU A 118 11.67 -7.57 10.74
CA GLU A 118 12.86 -7.86 9.97
C GLU A 118 12.51 -8.14 8.50
N LEU A 119 13.48 -8.04 7.63
CA LEU A 119 13.34 -8.47 6.23
C LEU A 119 13.85 -9.90 6.09
N ARG A 120 13.16 -10.68 5.25
CA ARG A 120 13.54 -12.05 4.90
C ARG A 120 13.55 -12.20 3.38
N GLU A 121 14.51 -12.99 2.89
CA GLU A 121 14.60 -13.33 1.48
C GLU A 121 13.43 -14.23 1.08
N TYR A 122 12.83 -13.94 -0.07
CA TYR A 122 11.82 -14.76 -0.71
C TYR A 122 12.41 -15.37 -1.99
N ASN A 123 12.47 -16.69 -2.08
CA ASN A 123 12.93 -17.42 -3.25
C ASN A 123 11.79 -18.11 -4.00
N ASN A 124 10.82 -18.65 -3.27
CA ASN A 124 9.62 -19.29 -3.80
C ASN A 124 8.58 -19.42 -2.67
N ASP A 125 7.39 -19.96 -2.99
CA ASP A 125 6.28 -20.06 -2.05
C ASP A 125 6.55 -20.96 -0.83
N ASN A 126 7.58 -21.82 -0.86
CA ASN A 126 8.01 -22.58 0.34
C ASN A 126 8.64 -21.66 1.41
N ASP A 127 9.06 -20.45 1.03
CA ASP A 127 9.53 -19.42 1.97
C ASP A 127 8.36 -18.63 2.60
N LEU A 128 7.11 -19.00 2.31
CA LEU A 128 5.91 -18.42 2.91
C LEU A 128 5.21 -19.46 3.79
N ARG A 129 4.76 -19.04 4.95
CA ARG A 129 3.93 -19.85 5.85
C ARG A 129 2.75 -19.03 6.33
N ILE A 130 1.68 -19.71 6.68
CA ILE A 130 0.56 -19.07 7.37
C ILE A 130 1.01 -18.73 8.79
N GLY A 131 1.14 -17.43 9.07
CA GLY A 131 1.53 -16.90 10.36
C GLY A 131 0.34 -16.46 11.21
N TYR A 132 0.61 -15.54 12.13
CA TYR A 132 -0.42 -14.96 12.99
C TYR A 132 -1.50 -14.28 12.14
N PHE A 133 -2.75 -14.37 12.55
CA PHE A 133 -3.93 -13.80 11.85
C PHE A 133 -4.23 -14.40 10.46
N ASN A 134 -3.78 -15.61 10.16
CA ASN A 134 -3.98 -16.26 8.86
C ASN A 134 -3.39 -15.46 7.68
N ILE A 135 -2.27 -14.77 7.91
CA ILE A 135 -1.54 -13.97 6.94
C ILE A 135 -0.30 -14.75 6.50
N LEU A 136 0.04 -14.65 5.21
CA LEU A 136 1.31 -15.18 4.71
C LEU A 136 2.48 -14.37 5.28
N GLU A 137 3.39 -15.05 5.98
CA GLU A 137 4.60 -14.49 6.55
C GLU A 137 5.83 -15.15 5.93
N PRO A 138 6.88 -14.39 5.57
CA PRO A 138 8.10 -14.96 5.06
C PRO A 138 8.85 -15.73 6.17
N CYS A 139 9.34 -16.92 5.83
CA CYS A 139 10.18 -17.74 6.69
C CYS A 139 11.58 -18.01 6.09
N GLY A 140 11.91 -17.36 4.99
CA GLY A 140 13.22 -17.40 4.38
C GLY A 140 14.33 -16.81 5.24
N LYS A 141 15.53 -16.74 4.69
CA LYS A 141 16.73 -16.26 5.40
C LYS A 141 16.59 -14.77 5.79
N PRO A 142 16.94 -14.39 7.04
CA PRO A 142 16.98 -12.99 7.44
C PRO A 142 17.95 -12.17 6.60
N PHE A 143 17.59 -10.92 6.31
CA PHE A 143 18.38 -9.98 5.51
C PHE A 143 18.64 -8.70 6.32
N PHE A 144 19.91 -8.30 6.43
CA PHE A 144 20.35 -7.18 7.27
C PHE A 144 21.08 -6.08 6.52
N ASN A 145 21.43 -6.29 5.25
CA ASN A 145 22.17 -5.31 4.46
C ASN A 145 21.23 -4.31 3.78
N TYR A 146 20.66 -3.39 4.57
CA TYR A 146 19.64 -2.44 4.12
C TYR A 146 20.15 -1.47 3.04
N GLU A 147 21.45 -1.29 2.91
CA GLU A 147 22.08 -0.44 1.88
C GLU A 147 21.99 -1.05 0.47
N GLU A 148 21.81 -2.37 0.36
CA GLU A 148 21.61 -3.06 -0.92
C GLU A 148 20.18 -2.93 -1.48
N ILE A 149 19.26 -2.28 -0.77
CA ILE A 149 17.86 -2.17 -1.18
C ILE A 149 17.72 -1.02 -2.17
N ASP A 150 17.40 -1.34 -3.43
CA ASP A 150 17.20 -0.33 -4.47
C ASP A 150 15.80 0.31 -4.37
N VAL A 151 14.76 -0.52 -4.13
CA VAL A 151 13.36 -0.08 -4.11
C VAL A 151 12.62 -0.72 -2.94
N ALA A 152 11.81 0.07 -2.25
CA ALA A 152 10.91 -0.41 -1.20
C ALA A 152 9.46 -0.04 -1.55
N ILE A 153 8.62 -1.07 -1.76
CA ILE A 153 7.19 -0.94 -2.03
C ILE A 153 6.45 -1.02 -0.69
N ILE A 154 5.78 0.06 -0.34
CA ILE A 154 5.29 0.29 1.02
C ILE A 154 3.76 0.37 1.06
N PRO A 155 3.09 -0.45 1.91
CA PRO A 155 1.65 -0.35 2.12
C PRO A 155 1.29 0.84 3.02
N GLY A 156 0.05 1.29 2.90
CA GLY A 156 -0.52 2.30 3.79
C GLY A 156 -2.03 2.23 3.91
N MET A 157 -2.54 2.78 4.99
CA MET A 157 -3.98 3.07 5.12
C MET A 157 -4.38 4.21 4.18
N GLY A 158 -3.45 5.13 3.88
CA GLY A 158 -3.65 6.23 2.95
C GLY A 158 -2.34 6.94 2.66
N PHE A 159 -2.36 7.75 1.62
CA PHE A 159 -1.24 8.59 1.20
C PHE A 159 -1.75 9.95 0.76
N ASP A 160 -0.89 10.96 0.74
CA ASP A 160 -1.17 12.21 0.08
C ASP A 160 -0.22 12.47 -1.10
N LYS A 161 -0.53 13.50 -1.88
CA LYS A 161 0.24 13.86 -3.08
C LYS A 161 1.69 14.28 -2.79
N THR A 162 1.99 14.62 -1.55
CA THR A 162 3.35 15.01 -1.13
C THR A 162 4.16 13.84 -0.60
N GLY A 163 3.59 12.61 -0.63
CA GLY A 163 4.26 11.38 -0.20
C GLY A 163 4.09 11.05 1.28
N ASN A 164 3.31 11.82 2.04
CA ASN A 164 3.03 11.47 3.42
C ASN A 164 2.18 10.20 3.48
N ARG A 165 2.48 9.34 4.45
CA ARG A 165 1.88 8.03 4.61
C ARG A 165 1.09 7.91 5.91
N LEU A 166 -0.12 7.41 5.83
CA LEU A 166 -0.92 6.98 6.96
C LEU A 166 -0.70 5.47 7.19
N GLY A 167 0.14 5.11 8.13
CA GLY A 167 0.33 3.71 8.52
C GLY A 167 -0.77 3.20 9.47
N ARG A 168 -0.72 1.91 9.81
CA ARG A 168 -1.67 1.26 10.75
C ARG A 168 -1.46 1.67 12.22
N GLY A 169 -0.35 2.37 12.54
CA GLY A 169 -0.09 2.97 13.86
C GLY A 169 0.97 2.26 14.71
N LYS A 170 1.61 1.19 14.22
CA LYS A 170 2.70 0.48 14.94
C LYS A 170 4.11 1.01 14.61
N GLY A 171 4.28 1.85 13.57
CA GLY A 171 5.55 2.47 13.17
C GLY A 171 6.59 1.51 12.59
N TYR A 172 6.23 0.27 12.24
CA TYR A 172 7.16 -0.71 11.69
C TYR A 172 7.91 -0.20 10.45
N TYR A 173 7.18 0.33 9.48
CA TYR A 173 7.78 0.82 8.24
C TYR A 173 8.62 2.06 8.45
N ASP A 174 8.25 2.97 9.35
CA ASP A 174 9.03 4.18 9.61
C ASP A 174 10.37 3.83 10.22
N ARG A 175 10.41 2.88 11.18
CA ARG A 175 11.67 2.35 11.75
C ARG A 175 12.50 1.58 10.72
N PHE A 176 11.89 0.80 9.85
CA PHE A 176 12.59 0.11 8.77
C PHE A 176 13.21 1.10 7.79
N LEU A 177 12.40 2.04 7.27
CA LEU A 177 12.82 3.02 6.26
C LEU A 177 13.89 3.97 6.78
N SER A 178 13.96 4.21 8.09
CA SER A 178 15.06 4.98 8.69
C SER A 178 16.42 4.29 8.56
N LYS A 179 16.43 2.95 8.38
CA LYS A 179 17.64 2.15 8.13
C LYS A 179 17.94 2.02 6.63
N ALA A 180 16.92 1.88 5.78
CA ALA A 180 17.04 1.76 4.32
C ALA A 180 16.93 3.14 3.64
N LYS A 181 17.86 4.05 3.96
CA LYS A 181 17.78 5.47 3.55
C LYS A 181 17.88 5.67 2.05
N ASP A 182 18.73 4.88 1.39
CA ASP A 182 19.04 5.00 -0.04
C ASP A 182 17.98 4.32 -0.93
N ALA A 183 17.15 3.45 -0.35
CA ALA A 183 16.08 2.80 -1.07
C ALA A 183 15.03 3.82 -1.59
N ARG A 184 14.65 3.71 -2.86
CA ARG A 184 13.53 4.46 -3.41
C ARG A 184 12.22 3.94 -2.83
N LYS A 185 11.48 4.80 -2.14
CA LYS A 185 10.27 4.49 -1.39
C LYS A 185 9.03 4.74 -2.24
N ILE A 186 8.29 3.69 -2.59
CA ILE A 186 7.08 3.78 -3.40
C ILE A 186 5.90 3.35 -2.54
N GLY A 187 5.02 4.27 -2.22
CA GLY A 187 3.73 3.95 -1.60
C GLY A 187 2.76 3.40 -2.65
N ILE A 188 2.06 2.32 -2.34
CA ILE A 188 0.99 1.82 -3.21
C ILE A 188 -0.32 1.74 -2.44
N CYS A 189 -1.41 2.15 -3.09
CA CYS A 189 -2.73 2.20 -2.47
C CYS A 189 -3.86 2.14 -3.52
N PHE A 190 -5.07 1.98 -3.06
CA PHE A 190 -6.25 2.16 -3.90
C PHE A 190 -6.53 3.65 -4.14
N PRO A 191 -7.18 4.04 -5.26
CA PRO A 191 -7.48 5.43 -5.57
C PRO A 191 -8.23 6.18 -4.46
N PHE A 192 -9.13 5.51 -3.76
CA PHE A 192 -9.90 6.09 -2.64
C PHE A 192 -9.07 6.33 -1.36
N GLN A 193 -7.82 5.84 -1.30
CA GLN A 193 -6.89 6.05 -0.20
C GLN A 193 -5.96 7.26 -0.43
N LEU A 194 -6.13 8.00 -1.53
CA LEU A 194 -5.42 9.26 -1.76
C LEU A 194 -6.15 10.40 -1.07
N PHE A 195 -5.48 11.05 -0.14
CA PHE A 195 -5.93 12.21 0.61
C PHE A 195 -5.29 13.49 0.08
N GLU A 196 -5.91 14.62 0.36
CA GLU A 196 -5.32 15.91 0.07
C GLU A 196 -4.14 16.20 1.01
N HIS A 197 -4.30 15.85 2.28
CA HIS A 197 -3.28 16.03 3.31
C HIS A 197 -3.39 14.94 4.38
N ILE A 198 -2.24 14.41 4.79
CA ILE A 198 -2.10 13.50 5.93
C ILE A 198 -1.28 14.20 7.02
N PRO A 199 -1.78 14.31 8.26
CA PRO A 199 -0.99 14.82 9.37
C PRO A 199 0.26 13.98 9.58
N THR A 200 1.40 14.66 9.82
CA THR A 200 2.71 14.01 9.98
C THR A 200 3.27 14.23 11.37
N ASP A 201 4.09 13.29 11.80
CA ASP A 201 4.92 13.38 12.99
C ASP A 201 6.40 13.39 12.59
N ILE A 202 7.28 13.78 13.52
CA ILE A 202 8.72 13.95 13.24
C ILE A 202 9.41 12.64 12.81
N HIS A 203 8.85 11.50 13.14
CA HIS A 203 9.39 10.18 12.79
C HIS A 203 8.78 9.57 11.54
N ASP A 204 7.77 10.22 10.94
CA ASP A 204 7.16 9.72 9.71
C ASP A 204 8.12 9.86 8.53
N ILE A 205 8.28 8.79 7.76
CA ILE A 205 9.11 8.79 6.56
C ILE A 205 8.24 8.96 5.33
N LYS A 206 8.58 9.97 4.51
CA LYS A 206 7.89 10.23 3.25
C LYS A 206 8.23 9.20 2.18
N MET A 207 7.24 8.93 1.32
CA MET A 207 7.46 8.20 0.06
C MET A 207 8.00 9.14 -1.01
N ASP A 208 8.88 8.63 -1.86
CA ASP A 208 9.40 9.35 -3.04
C ASP A 208 8.35 9.39 -4.16
N MET A 209 7.42 8.43 -4.17
CA MET A 209 6.30 8.35 -5.10
C MET A 209 5.13 7.61 -4.48
N VAL A 210 3.91 7.92 -4.94
CA VAL A 210 2.69 7.19 -4.61
C VAL A 210 1.99 6.75 -5.89
N LEU A 211 1.61 5.47 -5.97
CA LEU A 211 0.83 4.87 -7.05
C LEU A 211 -0.55 4.43 -6.55
N SER A 212 -1.56 4.67 -7.37
CA SER A 212 -2.93 4.23 -7.12
C SER A 212 -3.64 3.83 -8.42
#